data_6e094e2262e80492e8abf3a831a6bcad
#
_entry.id   6e094e2262e80492e8abf3a831a6bcad
#
_cell.length_a   1.000
_cell.length_b   1.000
_cell.length_c   1.000
_cell.angle_alpha   90.00
_cell.angle_beta   90.00
_cell.angle_gamma   90.00
#
_symmetry.space_group_name_H-M   'P 1'
#
loop_
_entity.id
_entity.type
_entity.pdbx_description
1 polymer ?
#
loop_
_entity_poly.entity_id
_entity_poly.type
_entity_poly.pdbx_seq_one_letter_code
_entity_poly.pdbx_strand_id
1 'polypeptide(L)'
;MLKLRKNKKGFTLVELIVVIAIMAVLAGTVAGVTVSQLNKQTDKTMATETKGIADFISTWIIENNFDLSTLATGKTIDDVKVSDDNTLMSALGKQYGNKAVKKTGNTVAAGTIAVSFVAGTDTNADVAKTQNVILVEYKGKQRSGGDVSYTINIEGVVA
;
A
#
# COMPACT_ATOMS: atom_id res chain seq x y z
N MET A 1 51.13 -55.69 4.11
CA MET A 1 50.37 -54.41 3.86
C MET A 1 49.65 -54.04 5.12
N LEU A 2 50.16 -53.06 5.87
CA LEU A 2 49.48 -52.55 7.06
C LEU A 2 48.37 -51.54 6.63
N LYS A 3 47.10 -51.86 6.88
CA LYS A 3 45.96 -50.93 6.73
C LYS A 3 45.99 -49.96 7.91
N LEU A 4 46.34 -48.67 7.66
CA LEU A 4 46.18 -47.59 8.60
C LEU A 4 44.66 -47.38 8.86
N ARG A 5 44.20 -47.74 10.06
CA ARG A 5 42.87 -47.40 10.55
C ARG A 5 42.86 -45.89 10.82
N LYS A 6 42.25 -45.14 9.92
CA LYS A 6 41.97 -43.71 10.11
C LYS A 6 40.98 -43.56 11.27
N ASN A 7 41.46 -43.02 12.39
CA ASN A 7 40.60 -42.67 13.56
C ASN A 7 39.54 -41.67 13.11
N LYS A 8 38.33 -42.13 12.90
CA LYS A 8 37.17 -41.27 12.73
C LYS A 8 36.70 -40.84 14.13
N LYS A 9 37.06 -39.62 14.55
CA LYS A 9 36.47 -39.02 15.72
C LYS A 9 34.99 -38.76 15.40
N GLY A 10 34.07 -39.47 16.03
CA GLY A 10 32.63 -39.26 15.94
C GLY A 10 32.21 -38.05 16.79
N PHE A 11 31.20 -37.32 16.36
CA PHE A 11 30.57 -36.28 17.18
C PHE A 11 29.87 -36.89 18.38
N THR A 12 30.00 -36.24 19.52
CA THR A 12 29.27 -36.64 20.73
C THR A 12 27.78 -36.18 20.62
N LEU A 13 26.87 -36.93 21.24
CA LEU A 13 25.44 -36.59 21.27
C LEU A 13 25.24 -35.20 21.93
N VAL A 14 26.07 -34.85 22.90
CA VAL A 14 26.00 -33.53 23.57
C VAL A 14 26.36 -32.38 22.65
N GLU A 15 27.39 -32.54 21.79
CA GLU A 15 27.74 -31.50 20.78
C GLU A 15 26.58 -31.25 19.82
N LEU A 16 25.89 -32.32 19.39
CA LEU A 16 24.74 -32.18 18.50
C LEU A 16 23.57 -31.42 19.19
N ILE A 17 23.26 -31.78 20.45
CA ILE A 17 22.17 -31.12 21.21
C ILE A 17 22.48 -29.64 21.43
N VAL A 18 23.72 -29.28 21.78
CA VAL A 18 24.12 -27.89 21.99
C VAL A 18 23.97 -27.07 20.71
N VAL A 19 24.39 -27.61 19.57
CA VAL A 19 24.26 -26.92 18.26
C VAL A 19 22.80 -26.64 17.92
N ILE A 20 21.93 -27.66 18.04
CA ILE A 20 20.49 -27.44 17.73
C ILE A 20 19.81 -26.48 18.72
N ALA A 21 20.24 -26.48 20.00
CA ALA A 21 19.72 -25.52 20.99
C ALA A 21 20.10 -24.08 20.63
N ILE A 22 21.35 -23.85 20.23
CA ILE A 22 21.82 -22.52 19.79
C ILE A 22 21.08 -22.10 18.49
N MET A 23 20.94 -23.00 17.52
CA MET A 23 20.21 -22.72 16.29
C MET A 23 18.73 -22.37 16.55
N ALA A 24 18.08 -23.05 17.49
CA ALA A 24 16.69 -22.76 17.85
C ALA A 24 16.52 -21.35 18.42
N VAL A 25 17.43 -20.91 19.30
CA VAL A 25 17.41 -19.55 19.87
C VAL A 25 17.66 -18.51 18.78
N LEU A 26 18.67 -18.72 17.93
CA LEU A 26 18.99 -17.79 16.84
C LEU A 26 17.85 -17.68 15.82
N ALA A 27 17.25 -18.80 15.43
CA ALA A 27 16.11 -18.81 14.50
C ALA A 27 14.92 -18.03 15.05
N GLY A 28 14.62 -18.15 16.35
CA GLY A 28 13.53 -17.43 17.00
C GLY A 28 13.72 -15.91 17.01
N THR A 29 14.93 -15.43 17.28
CA THR A 29 15.23 -13.99 17.32
C THR A 29 15.22 -13.35 15.94
N VAL A 30 15.73 -14.03 14.92
CA VAL A 30 15.80 -13.49 13.54
C VAL A 30 14.41 -13.36 12.92
N ALA A 31 13.51 -14.31 13.16
CA ALA A 31 12.19 -14.32 12.53
C ALA A 31 11.37 -13.04 12.85
N GLY A 32 11.35 -12.59 14.09
CA GLY A 32 10.59 -11.41 14.51
C GLY A 32 11.08 -10.10 13.90
N VAL A 33 12.40 -9.93 13.84
CA VAL A 33 13.03 -8.71 13.26
C VAL A 33 12.80 -8.64 11.75
N THR A 34 12.91 -9.76 11.05
CA THR A 34 12.78 -9.84 9.60
C THR A 34 11.39 -9.44 9.14
N VAL A 35 10.32 -9.92 9.78
CA VAL A 35 8.93 -9.56 9.43
C VAL A 35 8.68 -8.07 9.62
N SER A 36 9.18 -7.46 10.71
CA SER A 36 9.04 -6.03 10.93
C SER A 36 9.74 -5.19 9.85
N GLN A 37 10.94 -5.58 9.44
CA GLN A 37 11.69 -4.89 8.38
C GLN A 37 11.02 -5.03 7.02
N LEU A 38 10.49 -6.21 6.69
CA LEU A 38 9.74 -6.43 5.45
C LEU A 38 8.49 -5.57 5.39
N ASN A 39 7.73 -5.45 6.48
CA ASN A 39 6.56 -4.59 6.54
C ASN A 39 6.93 -3.12 6.33
N LYS A 40 8.01 -2.63 6.99
CA LYS A 40 8.50 -1.25 6.79
C LYS A 40 8.89 -0.97 5.34
N GLN A 41 9.55 -1.92 4.69
CA GLN A 41 9.95 -1.77 3.30
C GLN A 41 8.74 -1.80 2.35
N THR A 42 7.79 -2.69 2.63
CA THR A 42 6.52 -2.74 1.89
C THR A 42 5.77 -1.42 2.02
N ASP A 43 5.62 -0.89 3.24
CA ASP A 43 4.91 0.37 3.47
C ASP A 43 5.58 1.55 2.73
N LYS A 44 6.91 1.61 2.70
CA LYS A 44 7.65 2.62 1.92
C LYS A 44 7.40 2.51 0.42
N THR A 45 7.43 1.30 -0.11
CA THR A 45 7.15 1.05 -1.54
C THR A 45 5.73 1.45 -1.88
N MET A 46 4.76 1.05 -1.04
CA MET A 46 3.35 1.37 -1.24
C MET A 46 3.07 2.87 -1.10
N ALA A 47 3.77 3.59 -0.21
CA ALA A 47 3.68 5.04 -0.11
C ALA A 47 4.13 5.72 -1.42
N THR A 48 5.21 5.24 -2.04
CA THR A 48 5.68 5.74 -3.34
C THR A 48 4.67 5.42 -4.46
N GLU A 49 4.10 4.21 -4.46
CA GLU A 49 3.05 3.83 -5.41
C GLU A 49 1.77 4.67 -5.22
N THR A 50 1.38 4.95 -3.97
CA THR A 50 0.23 5.82 -3.66
C THR A 50 0.41 7.22 -4.24
N LYS A 51 1.62 7.78 -4.10
CA LYS A 51 1.96 9.05 -4.73
C LYS A 51 1.88 8.97 -6.26
N GLY A 52 2.44 7.93 -6.86
CA GLY A 52 2.37 7.72 -8.31
C GLY A 52 0.94 7.61 -8.83
N ILE A 53 0.04 6.99 -8.06
CA ILE A 53 -1.39 6.91 -8.39
C ILE A 53 -2.03 8.30 -8.27
N ALA A 54 -1.71 9.09 -7.24
CA ALA A 54 -2.22 10.44 -7.11
C ALA A 54 -1.76 11.36 -8.26
N ASP A 55 -0.48 11.28 -8.62
CA ASP A 55 0.08 12.02 -9.76
C ASP A 55 -0.57 11.59 -11.10
N PHE A 56 -0.85 10.30 -11.27
CA PHE A 56 -1.57 9.79 -12.44
C PHE A 56 -3.02 10.33 -12.51
N ILE A 57 -3.73 10.34 -11.39
CA ILE A 57 -5.09 10.89 -11.31
C ILE A 57 -5.09 12.37 -11.67
N SER A 58 -4.14 13.14 -11.14
CA SER A 58 -3.93 14.54 -11.48
C SER A 58 -3.74 14.74 -12.98
N THR A 59 -2.85 13.97 -13.59
CA THR A 59 -2.60 13.99 -15.03
C THR A 59 -3.85 13.63 -15.82
N TRP A 60 -4.57 12.58 -15.43
CA TRP A 60 -5.79 12.15 -16.09
C TRP A 60 -6.88 13.22 -16.08
N ILE A 61 -7.06 13.92 -14.94
CA ILE A 61 -8.01 15.04 -14.80
C ILE A 61 -7.66 16.16 -15.78
N ILE A 62 -6.39 16.54 -15.85
CA ILE A 62 -5.91 17.61 -16.72
C ILE A 62 -6.02 17.22 -18.19
N GLU A 63 -5.56 16.05 -18.58
CA GLU A 63 -5.59 15.55 -19.96
C GLU A 63 -7.00 15.41 -20.51
N ASN A 64 -7.96 15.00 -19.67
CA ASN A 64 -9.35 14.85 -20.04
C ASN A 64 -10.18 16.13 -19.82
N ASN A 65 -9.54 17.20 -19.34
CA ASN A 65 -10.20 18.46 -18.99
C ASN A 65 -11.45 18.24 -18.10
N PHE A 66 -11.30 17.33 -17.13
CA PHE A 66 -12.39 16.91 -16.25
C PHE A 66 -12.55 17.90 -15.08
N ASP A 67 -13.74 18.48 -14.96
CA ASP A 67 -14.03 19.41 -13.88
C ASP A 67 -14.72 18.70 -12.71
N LEU A 68 -13.97 18.46 -11.63
CA LEU A 68 -14.48 17.84 -10.41
C LEU A 68 -15.60 18.69 -9.74
N SER A 69 -15.66 20.00 -9.99
CA SER A 69 -16.69 20.86 -9.40
C SER A 69 -18.09 20.53 -9.89
N THR A 70 -18.21 19.89 -11.06
CA THR A 70 -19.48 19.48 -11.66
C THR A 70 -20.15 18.32 -10.92
N LEU A 71 -19.40 17.60 -10.08
CA LEU A 71 -19.93 16.47 -9.34
C LEU A 71 -20.69 16.95 -8.09
N ALA A 72 -21.95 16.54 -7.98
CA ALA A 72 -22.78 16.86 -6.82
C ALA A 72 -22.49 15.96 -5.62
N THR A 73 -22.95 16.38 -4.45
CA THR A 73 -22.94 15.56 -3.23
C THR A 73 -23.65 14.21 -3.47
N GLY A 74 -23.08 13.13 -2.96
CA GLY A 74 -23.61 11.78 -3.15
C GLY A 74 -23.05 11.05 -4.38
N LYS A 75 -22.23 11.72 -5.19
CA LYS A 75 -21.46 11.08 -6.26
C LYS A 75 -20.29 10.28 -5.68
N THR A 76 -19.80 9.33 -6.46
CA THR A 76 -18.71 8.42 -6.08
C THR A 76 -17.57 8.52 -7.09
N ILE A 77 -16.48 7.80 -6.82
CA ILE A 77 -15.34 7.74 -7.76
C ILE A 77 -15.74 7.16 -9.14
N ASP A 78 -16.79 6.36 -9.23
CA ASP A 78 -17.29 5.82 -10.50
C ASP A 78 -17.95 6.89 -11.39
N ASP A 79 -18.38 8.02 -10.80
CA ASP A 79 -18.95 9.15 -11.54
C ASP A 79 -17.85 10.05 -12.14
N VAL A 80 -16.58 9.83 -11.79
CA VAL A 80 -15.42 10.50 -12.39
C VAL A 80 -15.13 9.86 -13.73
N LYS A 81 -15.84 10.31 -14.77
CA LYS A 81 -15.77 9.75 -16.12
C LYS A 81 -16.05 10.80 -17.19
N VAL A 82 -15.38 10.69 -18.32
CA VAL A 82 -15.66 11.49 -19.52
C VAL A 82 -16.71 10.79 -20.39
N SER A 83 -16.67 9.47 -20.44
CA SER A 83 -17.64 8.58 -21.08
C SER A 83 -17.73 7.27 -20.33
N ASP A 84 -18.68 6.40 -20.68
CA ASP A 84 -18.83 5.09 -20.03
C ASP A 84 -17.61 4.18 -20.23
N ASP A 85 -16.88 4.37 -21.34
CA ASP A 85 -15.65 3.63 -21.64
C ASP A 85 -14.38 4.32 -21.07
N ASN A 86 -14.46 5.62 -20.74
CA ASN A 86 -13.34 6.41 -20.22
C ASN A 86 -13.65 6.89 -18.80
N THR A 87 -13.57 5.97 -17.85
CA THR A 87 -13.69 6.23 -16.43
C THR A 87 -12.31 6.29 -15.79
N LEU A 88 -12.16 7.10 -14.74
CA LEU A 88 -10.90 7.18 -13.97
C LEU A 88 -10.50 5.78 -13.46
N MET A 89 -11.45 5.01 -12.93
CA MET A 89 -11.17 3.66 -12.41
C MET A 89 -10.74 2.68 -13.50
N SER A 90 -11.28 2.81 -14.74
CA SER A 90 -10.81 2.02 -15.88
C SER A 90 -9.38 2.37 -16.28
N ALA A 91 -9.04 3.66 -16.28
CA ALA A 91 -7.69 4.13 -16.57
C ALA A 91 -6.68 3.65 -15.51
N LEU A 92 -7.04 3.74 -14.23
CA LEU A 92 -6.24 3.21 -13.12
C LEU A 92 -6.05 1.69 -13.24
N GLY A 93 -7.11 0.96 -13.59
CA GLY A 93 -7.04 -0.49 -13.81
C GLY A 93 -6.08 -0.88 -14.93
N LYS A 94 -6.03 -0.11 -16.03
CA LYS A 94 -5.09 -0.33 -17.13
C LYS A 94 -3.64 -0.08 -16.73
N GLN A 95 -3.38 0.97 -15.93
CA GLN A 95 -2.02 1.38 -15.56
C GLN A 95 -1.47 0.62 -14.35
N TYR A 96 -2.30 0.40 -13.32
CA TYR A 96 -1.88 -0.14 -12.03
C TYR A 96 -2.50 -1.50 -11.71
N GLY A 97 -3.36 -2.02 -12.58
CA GLY A 97 -4.08 -3.27 -12.33
C GLY A 97 -4.96 -3.18 -11.07
N ASN A 98 -4.86 -4.18 -10.19
CA ASN A 98 -5.65 -4.22 -8.95
C ASN A 98 -4.98 -3.53 -7.74
N LYS A 99 -3.92 -2.74 -7.96
CA LYS A 99 -3.21 -2.06 -6.85
C LYS A 99 -4.04 -0.92 -6.25
N ALA A 100 -4.77 -0.18 -7.09
CA ALA A 100 -5.71 0.84 -6.66
C ALA A 100 -7.13 0.27 -6.66
N VAL A 101 -7.79 0.31 -5.53
CA VAL A 101 -9.16 -0.18 -5.36
C VAL A 101 -10.10 0.96 -4.97
N LYS A 102 -11.36 0.84 -5.37
CA LYS A 102 -12.39 1.76 -4.90
C LYS A 102 -12.56 1.61 -3.38
N LYS A 103 -12.55 2.74 -2.66
CA LYS A 103 -12.84 2.74 -1.22
C LYS A 103 -14.31 2.34 -1.00
N THR A 104 -14.52 1.34 -0.17
CA THR A 104 -15.86 0.90 0.23
C THR A 104 -16.02 1.11 1.73
N GLY A 105 -16.96 1.97 2.12
CA GLY A 105 -17.15 2.36 3.51
C GLY A 105 -16.11 3.36 4.01
N ASN A 106 -15.97 3.50 5.34
CA ASN A 106 -15.14 4.53 5.98
C ASN A 106 -13.71 4.08 6.28
N THR A 107 -13.36 2.82 6.04
CA THR A 107 -12.04 2.27 6.38
C THR A 107 -11.34 1.70 5.17
N VAL A 108 -10.02 1.88 5.13
CA VAL A 108 -9.13 1.26 4.15
C VAL A 108 -8.52 0.01 4.78
N ALA A 109 -8.50 -1.10 4.07
CA ALA A 109 -7.89 -2.33 4.55
C ALA A 109 -6.36 -2.19 4.58
N ALA A 110 -5.72 -2.77 5.60
CA ALA A 110 -4.27 -2.73 5.73
C ALA A 110 -3.57 -3.34 4.51
N GLY A 111 -2.59 -2.62 3.97
CA GLY A 111 -1.83 -3.04 2.80
C GLY A 111 -2.52 -2.77 1.46
N THR A 112 -3.59 -1.99 1.43
CA THR A 112 -4.30 -1.60 0.19
C THR A 112 -4.21 -0.11 -0.08
N ILE A 113 -4.23 0.27 -1.36
CA ILE A 113 -4.39 1.66 -1.80
C ILE A 113 -5.84 1.83 -2.24
N ALA A 114 -6.56 2.73 -1.59
CA ALA A 114 -7.96 3.01 -1.88
C ALA A 114 -8.12 4.40 -2.49
N VAL A 115 -9.01 4.51 -3.47
CA VAL A 115 -9.36 5.75 -4.14
C VAL A 115 -10.83 6.05 -3.88
N SER A 116 -11.14 7.29 -3.50
CA SER A 116 -12.49 7.75 -3.27
C SER A 116 -12.69 9.19 -3.75
N PHE A 117 -13.92 9.53 -4.08
CA PHE A 117 -14.35 10.90 -4.29
C PHE A 117 -14.99 11.42 -3.01
N VAL A 118 -14.63 12.62 -2.61
CA VAL A 118 -15.17 13.32 -1.43
C VAL A 118 -15.73 14.66 -1.90
N ALA A 119 -17.04 14.86 -1.70
CA ALA A 119 -17.70 16.12 -2.00
C ALA A 119 -17.35 17.19 -0.96
N GLY A 120 -17.25 18.44 -1.38
CA GLY A 120 -16.84 19.57 -0.53
C GLY A 120 -17.75 19.89 0.65
N THR A 121 -18.94 19.29 0.69
CA THR A 121 -19.89 19.39 1.82
C THR A 121 -19.81 18.20 2.78
N ASP A 122 -18.93 17.25 2.54
CA ASP A 122 -18.78 16.07 3.40
C ASP A 122 -18.11 16.44 4.72
N THR A 123 -18.64 15.91 5.81
CA THR A 123 -18.19 16.18 7.18
C THR A 123 -16.92 15.42 7.59
N ASN A 124 -16.25 14.78 6.65
CA ASN A 124 -15.02 14.04 6.93
C ASN A 124 -13.92 15.03 7.40
N ALA A 125 -13.44 14.86 8.63
CA ALA A 125 -12.60 15.82 9.32
C ALA A 125 -11.20 16.02 8.71
N ASP A 126 -10.77 15.08 7.87
CA ASP A 126 -9.40 15.00 7.36
C ASP A 126 -9.21 15.62 5.96
N VAL A 127 -10.28 16.15 5.34
CA VAL A 127 -10.24 16.74 4.00
C VAL A 127 -10.70 18.19 4.03
N ALA A 128 -10.03 19.07 3.32
CA ALA A 128 -10.40 20.48 3.21
C ALA A 128 -11.85 20.64 2.71
N LYS A 129 -12.72 21.06 3.59
CA LYS A 129 -14.19 20.97 3.55
C LYS A 129 -14.90 21.84 2.50
N THR A 130 -14.18 22.50 1.60
CA THR A 130 -14.75 23.52 0.71
C THR A 130 -14.71 23.17 -0.77
N GLN A 131 -14.03 22.09 -1.16
CA GLN A 131 -13.88 21.70 -2.57
C GLN A 131 -14.05 20.19 -2.74
N ASN A 132 -14.59 19.79 -3.88
CA ASN A 132 -14.58 18.41 -4.31
C ASN A 132 -13.14 17.93 -4.48
N VAL A 133 -12.81 16.77 -3.94
CA VAL A 133 -11.46 16.19 -4.04
C VAL A 133 -11.54 14.70 -4.32
N ILE A 134 -10.51 14.19 -4.95
CA ILE A 134 -10.25 12.75 -4.99
C ILE A 134 -9.21 12.44 -3.92
N LEU A 135 -9.51 11.49 -3.07
CA LEU A 135 -8.67 11.04 -1.99
C LEU A 135 -8.06 9.70 -2.35
N VAL A 136 -6.73 9.62 -2.28
CA VAL A 136 -5.95 8.38 -2.46
C VAL A 136 -5.30 8.05 -1.14
N GLU A 137 -5.67 6.93 -0.54
CA GLU A 137 -5.24 6.52 0.78
C GLU A 137 -4.56 5.16 0.74
N TYR A 138 -3.45 5.04 1.44
CA TYR A 138 -2.83 3.77 1.75
C TYR A 138 -2.87 3.53 3.27
N LYS A 139 -3.32 2.36 3.66
CA LYS A 139 -3.28 1.91 5.06
C LYS A 139 -2.08 1.00 5.27
N GLY A 140 -1.13 1.43 6.09
CA GLY A 140 0.08 0.66 6.39
C GLY A 140 -0.21 -0.69 7.04
N LYS A 141 0.68 -1.66 6.83
CA LYS A 141 0.62 -2.99 7.47
C LYS A 141 1.10 -2.97 8.92
N GLN A 142 1.83 -1.92 9.31
CA GLN A 142 2.30 -1.78 10.67
C GLN A 142 1.19 -1.27 11.58
N ARG A 143 1.27 -1.64 12.85
CA ARG A 143 0.31 -1.20 13.89
C ARG A 143 0.35 0.32 14.15
N SER A 144 1.45 0.98 13.81
CA SER A 144 1.67 2.40 14.00
C SER A 144 2.58 2.93 12.91
N GLY A 145 2.08 3.85 12.10
CA GLY A 145 2.79 4.46 10.98
C GLY A 145 2.63 3.70 9.66
N GLY A 146 3.06 4.33 8.58
CA GLY A 146 2.95 3.80 7.22
C GLY A 146 1.65 4.17 6.50
N ASP A 147 0.71 4.83 7.16
CA ASP A 147 -0.48 5.38 6.52
C ASP A 147 -0.10 6.62 5.71
N VAL A 148 -0.59 6.70 4.49
CA VAL A 148 -0.34 7.84 3.58
C VAL A 148 -1.64 8.22 2.91
N SER A 149 -1.89 9.51 2.77
CA SER A 149 -3.04 10.04 2.03
C SER A 149 -2.61 11.21 1.15
N TYR A 150 -3.19 11.27 -0.03
CA TYR A 150 -3.05 12.39 -0.96
C TYR A 150 -4.43 12.86 -1.39
N THR A 151 -4.61 14.16 -1.51
CA THR A 151 -5.82 14.79 -2.04
C THR A 151 -5.52 15.44 -3.37
N ILE A 152 -6.39 15.24 -4.34
CA ILE A 152 -6.32 15.90 -5.64
C ILE A 152 -7.54 16.83 -5.72
N ASN A 153 -7.28 18.12 -5.83
CA ASN A 153 -8.31 19.15 -5.91
C ASN A 153 -8.89 19.30 -7.32
N ILE A 154 -9.83 20.23 -7.49
CA ILE A 154 -10.49 20.52 -8.77
C ILE A 154 -9.51 21.00 -9.86
N GLU A 155 -8.37 21.53 -9.49
CA GLU A 155 -7.33 22.00 -10.41
C GLU A 155 -6.33 20.88 -10.77
N GLY A 156 -6.50 19.67 -10.22
CA GLY A 156 -5.60 18.57 -10.39
C GLY A 156 -4.32 18.69 -9.54
N VAL A 157 -4.27 19.58 -8.54
CA VAL A 157 -3.13 19.72 -7.64
C VAL A 157 -3.17 18.63 -6.59
N VAL A 158 -2.04 17.93 -6.42
CA VAL A 158 -1.84 16.88 -5.40
C VAL A 158 -1.29 17.51 -4.13
N ALA A 159 -1.93 17.28 -3.01
CA ALA A 159 -1.51 17.74 -1.68
C ALA A 159 -1.35 16.58 -0.68
#